data_8478bc42427fffbdfe750910e8e3c037
#
_entry.id   8478bc42427fffbdfe750910e8e3c037
#
_cell.length_a   1.000
_cell.length_b   1.000
_cell.length_c   1.000
_cell.angle_alpha   90.00
_cell.angle_beta   90.00
_cell.angle_gamma   90.00
#
_symmetry.space_group_name_H-M   'P 1'
#
loop_
_entity.id
_entity.type
_entity.pdbx_description
1 polymer ?
#
loop_
_entity_poly.entity_id
_entity_poly.type
_entity_poly.pdbx_seq_one_letter_code
_entity_poly.pdbx_strand_id
1 'polypeptide(L)'
;MNEQTHYDTIVVGAGPAGLTAGIYLSRARLKTLIVSEGVVGGQMVLTHEIANYPGVENISGYQLANIMKKQAKTFGCDIIANTPIDNMDLSGAIKKVSLDGVDYTAHTVI
;
A
#
# COMPACT_ATOMS: atom_id res chain seq x y z
N MET A 1 -22.46 6.01 -7.04
CA MET A 1 -21.00 5.97 -7.22
C MET A 1 -20.50 4.58 -6.88
N ASN A 2 -19.72 4.01 -7.77
CA ASN A 2 -19.17 2.67 -7.55
C ASN A 2 -17.84 2.79 -6.83
N GLU A 3 -17.77 2.17 -5.69
CA GLU A 3 -16.51 2.04 -4.98
C GLU A 3 -15.97 0.65 -5.27
N GLN A 4 -14.73 0.60 -5.70
CA GLN A 4 -14.09 -0.68 -5.92
C GLN A 4 -13.80 -1.32 -4.57
N THR A 5 -14.26 -2.57 -4.40
CA THR A 5 -14.00 -3.35 -3.20
C THR A 5 -13.34 -4.70 -3.50
N HIS A 6 -13.22 -5.06 -4.77
CA HIS A 6 -12.56 -6.30 -5.18
C HIS A 6 -11.31 -5.98 -5.98
N TYR A 7 -10.20 -6.63 -5.61
CA TYR A 7 -8.89 -6.42 -6.21
C TYR A 7 -8.27 -7.76 -6.58
N ASP A 8 -7.25 -7.72 -7.40
CA ASP A 8 -6.43 -8.90 -7.66
C ASP A 8 -5.56 -9.19 -6.44
N THR A 9 -5.04 -8.15 -5.84
CA THR A 9 -4.17 -8.28 -4.67
C THR A 9 -4.35 -7.10 -3.71
N ILE A 10 -4.25 -7.40 -2.41
CA ILE A 10 -4.23 -6.39 -1.36
C ILE A 10 -2.89 -6.51 -0.65
N VAL A 11 -2.19 -5.40 -0.51
CA VAL A 11 -0.92 -5.30 0.21
C VAL A 11 -1.21 -4.67 1.57
N VAL A 12 -0.84 -5.35 2.64
CA VAL A 12 -1.03 -4.86 4.01
C VAL A 12 0.26 -4.22 4.49
N GLY A 13 0.23 -2.92 4.63
CA GLY A 13 1.36 -2.13 5.04
C GLY A 13 1.77 -1.15 3.95
N ALA A 14 1.96 0.11 4.32
CA ALA A 14 2.32 1.19 3.40
C ALA A 14 3.71 1.76 3.69
N GLY A 15 4.60 0.96 4.25
CA GLY A 15 6.02 1.28 4.35
C GLY A 15 6.72 1.05 3.01
N PRO A 16 8.06 1.17 2.96
CA PRO A 16 8.80 1.02 1.70
C PRO A 16 8.54 -0.30 0.99
N ALA A 17 8.46 -1.40 1.75
CA ALA A 17 8.23 -2.72 1.17
C ALA A 17 6.85 -2.82 0.53
N GLY A 18 5.81 -2.35 1.23
CA GLY A 18 4.44 -2.37 0.71
C GLY A 18 4.26 -1.47 -0.49
N LEU A 19 4.84 -0.27 -0.46
CA LEU A 19 4.80 0.65 -1.60
C LEU A 19 5.52 0.05 -2.80
N THR A 20 6.66 -0.58 -2.59
CA THR A 20 7.41 -1.24 -3.66
C THR A 20 6.59 -2.38 -4.28
N ALA A 21 6.00 -3.23 -3.44
CA ALA A 21 5.14 -4.30 -3.93
C ALA A 21 3.97 -3.74 -4.74
N GLY A 22 3.33 -2.69 -4.26
CA GLY A 22 2.22 -2.04 -4.96
C GLY A 22 2.62 -1.49 -6.32
N ILE A 23 3.80 -0.88 -6.41
CA ILE A 23 4.32 -0.37 -7.68
C ILE A 23 4.49 -1.51 -8.69
N TYR A 24 5.14 -2.58 -8.29
CA TYR A 24 5.43 -3.70 -9.19
C TYR A 24 4.16 -4.42 -9.63
N LEU A 25 3.25 -4.66 -8.69
CA LEU A 25 1.98 -5.34 -9.00
C LEU A 25 1.12 -4.49 -9.93
N SER A 26 1.05 -3.18 -9.69
CA SER A 26 0.28 -2.28 -10.53
C SER A 26 0.87 -2.15 -11.93
N ARG A 27 2.20 -2.13 -12.04
CA ARG A 27 2.86 -2.16 -13.34
C ARG A 27 2.58 -3.44 -14.12
N ALA A 28 2.35 -4.54 -13.41
CA ALA A 28 1.94 -5.81 -14.02
C ALA A 28 0.45 -5.82 -14.38
N ARG A 29 -0.24 -4.69 -14.23
CA ARG A 29 -1.66 -4.51 -14.54
C ARG A 29 -2.60 -5.32 -13.63
N LEU A 30 -2.14 -5.62 -12.42
CA LEU A 30 -2.99 -6.20 -11.41
C LEU A 30 -3.68 -5.06 -10.65
N LYS A 31 -4.98 -5.22 -10.41
CA LYS A 31 -5.70 -4.26 -9.58
C LYS A 31 -5.23 -4.43 -8.14
N THR A 32 -4.54 -3.43 -7.64
CA THR A 32 -3.82 -3.51 -6.37
C THR A 32 -4.33 -2.44 -5.41
N LEU A 33 -4.57 -2.86 -4.17
CA LEU A 33 -4.90 -1.98 -3.07
C LEU A 33 -3.83 -2.13 -1.99
N ILE A 34 -3.26 -1.02 -1.55
CA ILE A 34 -2.40 -0.98 -0.36
C ILE A 34 -3.24 -0.46 0.80
N VAL A 35 -3.24 -1.16 1.92
CA VAL A 35 -3.96 -0.74 3.12
C VAL A 35 -2.98 -0.56 4.27
N SER A 36 -3.27 0.40 5.14
CA SER A 36 -2.42 0.68 6.29
C SER A 36 -3.24 1.29 7.43
N GLU A 37 -2.96 0.85 8.65
CA GLU A 37 -3.52 1.51 9.83
C GLU A 37 -2.83 2.82 10.12
N GLY A 38 -1.56 2.95 9.74
CA GLY A 38 -0.79 4.16 9.94
C GLY A 38 -0.63 4.99 8.67
N VAL A 39 0.29 5.93 8.72
CA VAL A 39 0.56 6.83 7.60
C VAL A 39 1.30 6.12 6.47
N VAL A 40 1.16 6.63 5.26
CA VAL A 40 1.97 6.16 4.13
C VAL A 40 3.43 6.45 4.41
N GLY A 41 4.28 5.45 4.21
CA GLY A 41 5.71 5.52 4.48
C GLY A 41 6.13 4.84 5.77
N GLY A 42 5.20 4.61 6.69
CA GLY A 42 5.47 3.92 7.96
C GLY A 42 6.57 4.60 8.76
N GLN A 43 7.49 3.80 9.30
CA GLN A 43 8.59 4.31 10.11
C GLN A 43 9.54 5.24 9.34
N MET A 44 9.59 5.11 8.02
CA MET A 44 10.48 5.92 7.18
C MET A 44 10.20 7.41 7.32
N VAL A 45 8.96 7.82 7.55
CA VAL A 45 8.62 9.25 7.64
C VAL A 45 9.24 9.95 8.85
N LEU A 46 9.68 9.18 9.84
CA LEU A 46 10.33 9.71 11.03
C LEU A 46 11.81 10.02 10.80
N THR A 47 12.37 9.59 9.69
CA THR A 47 13.80 9.77 9.40
C THR A 47 14.00 11.10 8.70
N HIS A 48 14.85 11.96 9.28
CA HIS A 48 15.12 13.27 8.71
C HIS A 48 15.99 13.22 7.46
N GLU A 49 16.88 12.23 7.40
CA GLU A 49 17.80 12.09 6.26
C GLU A 49 17.98 10.60 5.94
N ILE A 50 17.78 10.27 4.68
CA ILE A 50 18.05 8.93 4.14
C ILE A 50 19.17 9.08 3.11
N ALA A 51 20.31 8.44 3.38
CA ALA A 51 21.48 8.52 2.52
C ALA A 51 21.85 7.19 1.87
N ASN A 52 21.19 6.12 2.27
CA ASN A 52 21.53 4.76 1.84
C ASN A 52 20.47 4.13 0.93
N TYR A 53 19.60 4.92 0.34
CA TYR A 53 18.62 4.39 -0.61
C TYR A 53 19.19 4.53 -2.02
N PRO A 54 19.38 3.41 -2.73
CA PRO A 54 20.00 3.45 -4.06
C PRO A 54 19.23 4.34 -5.02
N GLY A 55 19.95 5.18 -5.75
CA GLY A 55 19.35 6.07 -6.75
C GLY A 55 18.85 7.40 -6.19
N VAL A 56 18.93 7.58 -4.89
CA VAL A 56 18.53 8.83 -4.23
C VAL A 56 19.65 9.27 -3.32
N GLU A 57 20.11 10.51 -3.46
CA GLU A 57 21.20 11.00 -2.62
C GLU A 57 20.71 11.25 -1.20
N ASN A 58 20.54 12.50 -0.81
CA ASN A 58 20.04 12.80 0.53
C ASN A 58 18.60 13.27 0.43
N ILE A 59 17.69 12.62 1.16
CA ILE A 59 16.28 12.95 1.13
C ILE A 59 15.69 12.62 2.51
N SER A 60 14.67 13.38 2.93
CA SER A 60 13.96 13.01 4.15
C SER A 60 13.07 11.78 3.88
N GLY A 61 12.80 11.04 4.94
CA GLY A 61 11.89 9.89 4.83
C GLY A 61 10.50 10.31 4.35
N TYR A 62 10.03 11.47 4.79
CA TYR A 62 8.75 12.00 4.35
C TYR A 62 8.72 12.26 2.84
N GLN A 63 9.77 12.88 2.31
CA GLN A 63 9.86 13.15 0.88
C GLN A 63 9.96 11.86 0.07
N LEU A 64 10.76 10.90 0.52
CA LEU A 64 10.88 9.61 -0.17
C LEU A 64 9.55 8.87 -0.17
N ALA A 65 8.83 8.87 0.95
CA ALA A 65 7.51 8.24 1.04
C ALA A 65 6.54 8.87 0.04
N ASN A 66 6.55 10.18 -0.10
CA ASN A 66 5.68 10.87 -1.05
C ASN A 66 6.02 10.53 -2.50
N ILE A 67 7.31 10.39 -2.83
CA ILE A 67 7.73 9.98 -4.16
C ILE A 67 7.22 8.56 -4.46
N MET A 68 7.40 7.64 -3.53
CA MET A 68 6.95 6.25 -3.71
C MET A 68 5.42 6.15 -3.82
N LYS A 69 4.71 6.91 -3.00
CA LYS A 69 3.24 6.98 -3.05
C LYS A 69 2.78 7.47 -4.43
N LYS A 70 3.41 8.52 -4.93
CA LYS A 70 3.06 9.09 -6.22
C LYS A 70 3.31 8.09 -7.35
N GLN A 71 4.44 7.37 -7.28
CA GLN A 71 4.74 6.32 -8.27
C GLN A 71 3.68 5.23 -8.26
N ALA A 72 3.30 4.74 -7.07
CA ALA A 72 2.28 3.71 -6.96
C ALA A 72 0.96 4.17 -7.58
N LYS A 73 0.52 5.38 -7.26
CA LYS A 73 -0.72 5.93 -7.81
C LYS A 73 -0.65 6.15 -9.32
N THR A 74 0.51 6.54 -9.84
CA THR A 74 0.70 6.74 -11.27
C THR A 74 0.45 5.45 -12.05
N PHE A 75 0.78 4.30 -11.46
CA PHE A 75 0.52 3.00 -12.09
C PHE A 75 -0.85 2.41 -11.76
N GLY A 76 -1.71 3.18 -11.09
CA GLY A 76 -3.08 2.78 -10.82
C GLY A 76 -3.31 2.04 -9.52
N CYS A 77 -2.33 2.07 -8.61
CA CYS A 77 -2.48 1.47 -7.28
C CYS A 77 -3.40 2.34 -6.41
N ASP A 78 -4.37 1.70 -5.76
CA ASP A 78 -5.19 2.38 -4.76
C ASP A 78 -4.53 2.26 -3.40
N ILE A 79 -4.66 3.30 -2.57
CA ILE A 79 -4.06 3.33 -1.24
C ILE A 79 -5.11 3.83 -0.24
N ILE A 80 -5.33 3.04 0.80
CA ILE A 80 -6.16 3.44 1.94
C ILE A 80 -5.27 3.39 3.18
N ALA A 81 -4.95 4.55 3.72
CA ALA A 81 -4.08 4.68 4.90
C ALA A 81 -4.85 5.30 6.07
N ASN A 82 -4.25 5.25 7.24
CA ASN A 82 -4.82 5.81 8.47
C ASN A 82 -6.21 5.25 8.78
N THR A 83 -6.42 3.96 8.49
CA THR A 83 -7.73 3.32 8.62
C THR A 83 -7.59 2.02 9.40
N PRO A 84 -8.42 1.80 10.43
CA PRO A 84 -8.34 0.56 11.20
C PRO A 84 -8.60 -0.67 10.34
N ILE A 85 -7.80 -1.71 10.56
CA ILE A 85 -8.04 -3.03 9.98
C ILE A 85 -8.79 -3.83 11.03
N ASP A 86 -10.09 -4.04 10.80
CA ASP A 86 -10.95 -4.68 11.77
C ASP A 86 -10.75 -6.19 11.81
N ASN A 87 -10.56 -6.78 10.63
CA ASN A 87 -10.47 -8.23 10.50
C ASN A 87 -9.83 -8.60 9.17
N MET A 88 -9.19 -9.77 9.13
CA MET A 88 -8.69 -10.37 7.89
C MET A 88 -9.09 -11.84 7.88
N ASP A 89 -9.71 -12.29 6.80
CA ASP A 89 -9.99 -13.69 6.56
C ASP A 89 -9.22 -14.15 5.33
N LEU A 90 -8.16 -14.91 5.56
CA LEU A 90 -7.24 -15.36 4.51
C LEU A 90 -7.45 -16.84 4.17
N SER A 91 -8.52 -17.46 4.66
CA SER A 91 -8.68 -18.92 4.57
C SER A 91 -9.24 -19.41 3.25
N GLY A 92 -10.03 -18.61 2.55
CA GLY A 92 -10.66 -19.03 1.32
C GLY A 92 -9.86 -18.72 0.06
N ALA A 93 -10.39 -19.10 -1.09
CA ALA A 93 -9.80 -18.72 -2.38
C ALA A 93 -9.88 -17.20 -2.57
N ILE A 94 -10.95 -16.59 -2.06
CA ILE A 94 -11.10 -15.14 -2.04
C ILE A 94 -10.79 -14.69 -0.62
N LYS A 95 -9.75 -13.86 -0.48
CA LYS A 95 -9.32 -13.30 0.79
C LYS A 95 -10.13 -12.04 1.08
N LYS A 96 -10.30 -11.73 2.35
CA LYS A 96 -11.06 -10.56 2.77
C LYS A 96 -10.29 -9.76 3.81
N VAL A 97 -10.26 -8.44 3.60
CA VAL A 97 -9.71 -7.49 4.56
C VAL A 97 -10.79 -6.46 4.86
N SER A 98 -11.15 -6.33 6.12
CA SER A 98 -12.21 -5.41 6.54
C SER A 98 -11.58 -4.14 7.12
N LEU A 99 -11.93 -3.00 6.54
CA LEU A 99 -11.39 -1.69 6.93
C LEU A 99 -12.55 -0.79 7.34
N ASP A 100 -12.58 -0.41 8.61
CA ASP A 100 -13.57 0.53 9.13
C ASP A 100 -15.00 0.18 8.67
N GLY A 101 -15.37 -1.09 8.82
CA GLY A 101 -16.69 -1.59 8.49
C GLY A 101 -16.94 -1.92 7.03
N VAL A 102 -15.94 -1.76 6.15
CA VAL A 102 -16.06 -2.08 4.73
C VAL A 102 -15.21 -3.29 4.40
N ASP A 103 -15.79 -4.28 3.73
CA ASP A 103 -15.07 -5.48 3.32
C ASP A 103 -14.45 -5.30 1.93
N TYR A 104 -13.15 -5.52 1.87
CA TYR A 104 -12.40 -5.54 0.61
C TYR A 104 -11.92 -6.96 0.36
N THR A 105 -12.01 -7.40 -0.89
CA THR A 105 -11.66 -8.78 -1.25
C THR A 105 -10.55 -8.81 -2.29
N ALA A 106 -9.80 -9.90 -2.28
CA ALA A 106 -8.73 -10.10 -3.26
C ALA A 106 -8.42 -11.59 -3.41
N HIS A 107 -7.78 -11.93 -4.51
CA HIS A 107 -7.29 -13.28 -4.71
C HIS A 107 -6.05 -13.55 -3.87
N THR A 108 -5.25 -12.52 -3.64
CA THR A 108 -3.98 -12.63 -2.90
C THR A 108 -3.85 -11.48 -1.93
N VAL A 109 -3.27 -11.77 -0.76
CA VAL A 109 -2.92 -10.75 0.24
C VAL A 109 -1.43 -10.91 0.58
N ILE A 110 -0.72 -9.80 0.55
CA ILE A 110 0.71 -9.75 0.84
C ILE A 110 0.93 -8.98 2.14
#